data_0bcefd486d587116d8bd711ec019b6de
#
_entry.id   0bcefd486d587116d8bd711ec019b6de
#
_cell.length_a   1.000
_cell.length_b   1.000
_cell.length_c   1.000
_cell.angle_alpha   90.00
_cell.angle_beta   90.00
_cell.angle_gamma   90.00
#
_symmetry.space_group_name_H-M   'P 1'
#
loop_
_entity.id
_entity.type
_entity.pdbx_description
1 polymer ?
#
loop_
_entity_poly.entity_id
_entity_poly.type
_entity_poly.pdbx_seq_one_letter_code
_entity_poly.pdbx_strand_id
1 'polypeptide(L)'
;MATNAEIAQELENLAAAMQLNGLKGPDKFKVGRYKKAAQAIKSHPSNITDYSKEALMAIDGIGNSISDKILEFVKSGKVAKLEKLKKTIPPITINEFTSLRGIGPVGAKKLWEDTGCKNMQELIVLSDAGKLNPDLTEKINFFKVAAERVLLTHALEIANPIYEAIKTYCKKISYAGSILRKKDTVHDVDIIVYSEQVEKIKEVFKSFADTVESEGDYKIAIYKNNMKIEIAFIKDEKAWGGALFHFTGPAEYNKFNRTIAITKGWLLNDKGLWNGDKQIDDGTEESICKLLGIPWIIPELRELNISVKVIEEKEIVSDFHIHSIHSDGRNSVEEIAHYYFHKGFKTIAITDHGKGLHITKIKDVDTYFKDIEAAQKEYPTMKILKGIEANIDKDGNLDYTDDELAKFDFVVASIHFGMEGDQTDRLVKAINNKNVKVLGHITCEEYGVRKSITADWNKIFDECVKNNVKIEINGVDSRIFLSNQLIQSAKFFGVKFTFGSDTHGIPNNMLMTSLWRAQRAGLTVEDFYQ
;
A
#
# COMPACT_ATOMS: atom_id res chain seq x y z
N MET A 1 30.88 -1.88 -6.48
CA MET A 1 30.77 -0.41 -6.28
C MET A 1 29.67 -0.20 -5.26
N ALA A 2 29.81 0.80 -4.39
CA ALA A 2 28.77 1.11 -3.43
C ALA A 2 27.49 1.60 -4.15
N THR A 3 26.33 1.36 -3.57
CA THR A 3 25.03 1.85 -4.09
C THR A 3 24.58 3.08 -3.31
N ASN A 4 23.65 3.87 -3.85
CA ASN A 4 23.01 4.97 -3.12
C ASN A 4 22.37 4.48 -1.81
N ALA A 5 21.80 3.28 -1.79
CA ALA A 5 21.21 2.69 -0.59
C ALA A 5 22.27 2.41 0.50
N GLU A 6 23.41 1.86 0.13
CA GLU A 6 24.51 1.59 1.07
C GLU A 6 25.13 2.88 1.62
N ILE A 7 25.33 3.91 0.78
CA ILE A 7 25.82 5.23 1.20
C ILE A 7 24.83 5.87 2.17
N ALA A 8 23.57 5.86 1.86
CA ALA A 8 22.52 6.42 2.71
C ALA A 8 22.45 5.67 4.06
N GLN A 9 22.51 4.34 4.03
CA GLN A 9 22.50 3.52 5.24
C GLN A 9 23.70 3.84 6.16
N GLU A 10 24.88 4.05 5.58
CA GLU A 10 26.06 4.40 6.39
C GLU A 10 25.92 5.78 7.06
N LEU A 11 25.30 6.75 6.40
CA LEU A 11 24.99 8.05 7.01
C LEU A 11 23.90 7.94 8.09
N GLU A 12 22.90 7.09 7.92
CA GLU A 12 21.91 6.78 8.95
C GLU A 12 22.55 6.10 10.16
N ASN A 13 23.45 5.13 9.92
CA ASN A 13 24.24 4.47 10.97
C ASN A 13 25.09 5.48 11.76
N LEU A 14 25.71 6.44 11.06
CA LEU A 14 26.48 7.50 11.71
C LEU A 14 25.57 8.41 12.57
N ALA A 15 24.39 8.75 12.07
CA ALA A 15 23.40 9.53 12.83
C ALA A 15 22.95 8.79 14.09
N ALA A 16 22.63 7.50 13.97
CA ALA A 16 22.24 6.63 15.10
C ALA A 16 23.37 6.50 16.12
N ALA A 17 24.59 6.23 15.66
CA ALA A 17 25.77 6.13 16.53
C ALA A 17 26.03 7.42 17.33
N MET A 18 25.85 8.58 16.70
CA MET A 18 25.98 9.87 17.39
C MET A 18 24.88 10.06 18.43
N GLN A 19 23.65 9.63 18.16
CA GLN A 19 22.56 9.69 19.14
C GLN A 19 22.84 8.81 20.37
N LEU A 20 23.29 7.57 20.15
CA LEU A 20 23.65 6.63 21.22
C LEU A 20 24.87 7.07 22.06
N ASN A 21 25.82 7.80 21.45
CA ASN A 21 26.98 8.36 22.17
C ASN A 21 26.65 9.56 23.07
N GLY A 22 25.40 10.05 23.01
CA GLY A 22 24.95 11.23 23.73
C GLY A 22 25.29 12.53 23.00
N LEU A 23 24.27 13.31 22.68
CA LEU A 23 24.40 14.55 21.92
C LEU A 23 24.82 15.71 22.83
N LYS A 24 25.99 16.28 22.57
CA LYS A 24 26.46 17.50 23.24
C LYS A 24 26.62 18.65 22.23
N GLY A 25 26.12 19.84 22.59
CA GLY A 25 26.33 21.06 21.83
C GLY A 25 25.93 20.98 20.35
N PRO A 26 26.82 21.35 19.40
CA PRO A 26 26.51 21.40 17.97
C PRO A 26 26.15 20.05 17.32
N ASP A 27 26.44 18.93 17.99
CA ASP A 27 26.23 17.60 17.43
C ASP A 27 24.72 17.25 17.31
N LYS A 28 23.85 17.93 18.10
CA LYS A 28 22.38 17.79 17.96
C LYS A 28 21.91 18.14 16.55
N PHE A 29 22.46 19.19 15.95
CA PHE A 29 22.10 19.63 14.60
C PHE A 29 22.70 18.75 13.50
N LYS A 30 23.83 18.08 13.76
CA LYS A 30 24.48 17.20 12.78
C LYS A 30 23.66 15.94 12.48
N VAL A 31 23.01 15.36 13.48
CA VAL A 31 22.16 14.17 13.32
C VAL A 31 21.06 14.40 12.29
N GLY A 32 20.32 15.51 12.41
CA GLY A 32 19.30 15.88 11.44
C GLY A 32 19.83 16.05 10.02
N ARG A 33 21.03 16.64 9.89
CA ARG A 33 21.68 16.83 8.59
C ARG A 33 22.10 15.50 7.95
N TYR A 34 22.63 14.53 8.71
CA TYR A 34 22.95 13.20 8.19
C TYR A 34 21.71 12.46 7.72
N LYS A 35 20.61 12.53 8.49
CA LYS A 35 19.32 11.92 8.09
C LYS A 35 18.74 12.57 6.81
N LYS A 36 18.82 13.92 6.72
CA LYS A 36 18.38 14.65 5.52
C LYS A 36 19.22 14.25 4.29
N ALA A 37 20.53 14.17 4.44
CA ALA A 37 21.42 13.76 3.36
C ALA A 37 21.18 12.31 2.93
N ALA A 38 20.99 11.39 3.87
CA ALA A 38 20.64 10.00 3.55
C ALA A 38 19.34 9.90 2.74
N GLN A 39 18.33 10.67 3.13
CA GLN A 39 17.07 10.73 2.39
C GLN A 39 17.26 11.27 0.96
N ALA A 40 18.02 12.37 0.81
CA ALA A 40 18.31 12.96 -0.49
C ALA A 40 19.05 11.97 -1.41
N ILE A 41 19.98 11.18 -0.86
CA ILE A 41 20.72 10.16 -1.60
C ILE A 41 19.80 8.99 -2.01
N LYS A 42 18.94 8.52 -1.11
CA LYS A 42 17.98 7.44 -1.42
C LYS A 42 17.05 7.80 -2.57
N SER A 43 16.62 9.05 -2.64
CA SER A 43 15.71 9.55 -3.68
C SER A 43 16.42 10.08 -4.93
N HIS A 44 17.77 10.08 -4.97
CA HIS A 44 18.52 10.63 -6.09
C HIS A 44 18.40 9.71 -7.33
N PRO A 45 18.04 10.27 -8.51
CA PRO A 45 17.75 9.47 -9.71
C PRO A 45 18.96 8.73 -10.29
N SER A 46 20.18 9.23 -10.02
CA SER A 46 21.44 8.64 -10.53
C SER A 46 22.27 8.07 -9.39
N ASN A 47 23.07 7.04 -9.68
CA ASN A 47 24.07 6.56 -8.73
C ASN A 47 25.14 7.65 -8.50
N ILE A 48 25.37 8.02 -7.23
CA ILE A 48 26.27 9.13 -6.86
C ILE A 48 27.71 8.68 -6.59
N THR A 49 28.05 7.41 -6.78
CA THR A 49 29.38 6.87 -6.45
C THR A 49 30.53 7.52 -7.23
N ASP A 50 30.26 7.98 -8.45
CA ASP A 50 31.25 8.61 -9.32
C ASP A 50 31.22 10.14 -9.27
N TYR A 51 30.41 10.71 -8.36
CA TYR A 51 30.30 12.16 -8.23
C TYR A 51 31.54 12.78 -7.60
N SER A 52 31.98 13.92 -8.16
CA SER A 52 32.98 14.77 -7.51
C SER A 52 32.42 15.39 -6.23
N LYS A 53 33.27 15.91 -5.40
CA LYS A 53 32.84 16.60 -4.17
C LYS A 53 31.90 17.76 -4.45
N GLU A 54 32.16 18.52 -5.51
CA GLU A 54 31.32 19.65 -5.96
C GLU A 54 29.95 19.17 -6.41
N ALA A 55 29.90 18.08 -7.17
CA ALA A 55 28.63 17.47 -7.61
C ALA A 55 27.80 16.95 -6.42
N LEU A 56 28.45 16.33 -5.43
CA LEU A 56 27.78 15.91 -4.20
C LEU A 56 27.21 17.10 -3.41
N MET A 57 27.97 18.20 -3.32
CA MET A 57 27.55 19.41 -2.61
C MET A 57 26.41 20.15 -3.32
N ALA A 58 26.17 19.91 -4.60
CA ALA A 58 25.02 20.45 -5.33
C ALA A 58 23.69 19.75 -4.97
N ILE A 59 23.76 18.59 -4.28
CA ILE A 59 22.55 17.89 -3.79
C ILE A 59 22.08 18.56 -2.50
N ASP A 60 20.79 18.96 -2.45
CA ASP A 60 20.24 19.61 -1.26
C ASP A 60 20.41 18.75 0.01
N GLY A 61 20.91 19.36 1.05
CA GLY A 61 21.20 18.70 2.32
C GLY A 61 22.60 18.09 2.43
N ILE A 62 23.42 18.09 1.36
CA ILE A 62 24.79 17.61 1.37
C ILE A 62 25.77 18.78 1.39
N GLY A 63 26.36 19.06 2.54
CA GLY A 63 27.42 20.05 2.71
C GLY A 63 28.81 19.41 2.72
N ASN A 64 29.86 20.26 2.80
CA ASN A 64 31.27 19.88 2.75
C ASN A 64 31.64 18.69 3.65
N SER A 65 31.20 18.68 4.92
CA SER A 65 31.49 17.58 5.86
C SER A 65 30.78 16.27 5.53
N ILE A 66 29.64 16.31 4.86
CA ILE A 66 28.89 15.11 4.48
C ILE A 66 29.45 14.54 3.18
N SER A 67 29.77 15.40 2.20
CA SER A 67 30.45 14.98 0.96
C SER A 67 31.78 14.27 1.23
N ASP A 68 32.59 14.77 2.18
CA ASP A 68 33.83 14.09 2.58
C ASP A 68 33.58 12.67 3.10
N LYS A 69 32.49 12.45 3.86
CA LYS A 69 32.13 11.12 4.39
C LYS A 69 31.57 10.18 3.34
N ILE A 70 30.84 10.72 2.37
CA ILE A 70 30.37 9.95 1.21
C ILE A 70 31.58 9.46 0.41
N LEU A 71 32.51 10.35 0.09
CA LEU A 71 33.73 9.99 -0.64
C LEU A 71 34.62 9.02 0.14
N GLU A 72 34.73 9.19 1.46
CA GLU A 72 35.45 8.27 2.34
C GLU A 72 34.82 6.87 2.27
N PHE A 73 33.48 6.76 2.36
CA PHE A 73 32.79 5.49 2.27
C PHE A 73 32.91 4.85 0.88
N VAL A 74 32.71 5.61 -0.17
CA VAL A 74 32.85 5.12 -1.56
C VAL A 74 34.25 4.55 -1.80
N LYS A 75 35.28 5.21 -1.26
CA LYS A 75 36.70 4.81 -1.42
C LYS A 75 37.08 3.60 -0.57
N SER A 76 36.59 3.50 0.66
CA SER A 76 37.13 2.57 1.68
C SER A 76 36.06 1.56 2.19
N GLY A 77 34.78 1.73 1.83
CA GLY A 77 33.67 0.97 2.39
C GLY A 77 33.38 1.28 3.87
N LYS A 78 33.97 2.33 4.43
CA LYS A 78 33.82 2.67 5.86
C LYS A 78 33.93 4.17 6.07
N VAL A 79 33.29 4.67 7.14
CA VAL A 79 33.45 6.04 7.64
C VAL A 79 34.20 6.00 8.97
N ALA A 80 35.40 6.52 9.02
CA ALA A 80 36.29 6.45 10.19
C ALA A 80 35.65 6.98 11.48
N LYS A 81 34.82 8.04 11.35
CA LYS A 81 34.08 8.57 12.50
C LYS A 81 33.07 7.54 13.05
N LEU A 82 32.41 6.78 12.20
CA LEU A 82 31.48 5.74 12.62
C LEU A 82 32.22 4.59 13.28
N GLU A 83 33.31 4.12 12.68
CA GLU A 83 34.14 3.05 13.24
C GLU A 83 34.71 3.40 14.61
N LYS A 84 35.07 4.68 14.81
CA LYS A 84 35.50 5.16 16.12
C LYS A 84 34.37 5.14 17.15
N LEU A 85 33.16 5.55 16.76
CA LEU A 85 31.99 5.54 17.64
C LEU A 85 31.54 4.11 17.98
N LYS A 86 31.56 3.18 17.05
CA LYS A 86 31.20 1.76 17.28
C LYS A 86 32.02 1.11 18.40
N LYS A 87 33.22 1.62 18.72
CA LYS A 87 34.05 1.10 19.82
C LYS A 87 33.59 1.56 21.21
N THR A 88 32.80 2.60 21.30
CA THR A 88 32.43 3.28 22.56
C THR A 88 30.93 3.32 22.83
N ILE A 89 30.13 2.85 21.89
CA ILE A 89 28.67 2.82 21.99
C ILE A 89 28.15 1.36 21.97
N PRO A 90 26.96 1.12 22.49
CA PRO A 90 26.26 -0.16 22.28
C PRO A 90 26.00 -0.44 20.80
N PRO A 91 25.60 -1.67 20.42
CA PRO A 91 25.21 -1.99 19.06
C PRO A 91 24.23 -0.96 18.48
N ILE A 92 24.47 -0.51 17.25
CA ILE A 92 23.63 0.52 16.60
C ILE A 92 22.18 0.05 16.48
N THR A 93 21.97 -1.25 16.34
CA THR A 93 20.65 -1.89 16.26
C THR A 93 19.75 -1.58 17.44
N ILE A 94 20.27 -1.29 18.62
CA ILE A 94 19.43 -0.87 19.77
C ILE A 94 18.70 0.47 19.53
N ASN A 95 19.08 1.22 18.50
CA ASN A 95 18.30 2.43 18.14
C ASN A 95 16.86 2.08 17.74
N GLU A 96 16.57 0.84 17.33
CA GLU A 96 15.22 0.33 17.10
C GLU A 96 14.33 0.46 18.35
N PHE A 97 14.91 0.37 19.55
CA PHE A 97 14.16 0.53 20.81
C PHE A 97 13.51 1.91 20.96
N THR A 98 14.00 2.92 20.21
CA THR A 98 13.35 4.24 20.19
C THR A 98 11.98 4.23 19.52
N SER A 99 11.60 3.14 18.85
CA SER A 99 10.24 2.91 18.34
C SER A 99 9.25 2.58 19.46
N LEU A 100 9.74 2.16 20.62
CA LEU A 100 8.89 1.93 21.78
C LEU A 100 8.46 3.28 22.39
N ARG A 101 7.19 3.39 22.74
CA ARG A 101 6.62 4.63 23.29
C ARG A 101 7.35 5.08 24.55
N GLY A 102 7.82 6.34 24.53
CA GLY A 102 8.55 6.94 25.66
C GLY A 102 10.01 6.48 25.81
N ILE A 103 10.53 5.67 24.89
CA ILE A 103 11.92 5.26 24.88
C ILE A 103 12.69 6.14 23.88
N GLY A 104 13.46 7.10 24.39
CA GLY A 104 14.41 7.86 23.57
C GLY A 104 15.79 7.18 23.50
N PRO A 105 16.79 7.79 22.82
CA PRO A 105 18.13 7.19 22.69
C PRO A 105 18.82 6.84 24.03
N VAL A 106 18.58 7.64 25.06
CA VAL A 106 19.09 7.38 26.43
C VAL A 106 18.39 6.18 27.05
N GLY A 107 17.06 6.09 26.87
CA GLY A 107 16.27 4.94 27.33
C GLY A 107 16.63 3.67 26.56
N ALA A 108 16.88 3.74 25.27
CA ALA A 108 17.34 2.61 24.45
C ALA A 108 18.68 2.06 24.95
N LYS A 109 19.62 2.94 25.28
CA LYS A 109 20.92 2.55 25.86
C LYS A 109 20.73 1.87 27.22
N LYS A 110 19.91 2.47 28.12
CA LYS A 110 19.62 1.88 29.42
C LYS A 110 18.96 0.51 29.28
N LEU A 111 18.02 0.38 28.36
CA LEU A 111 17.33 -0.88 28.07
C LEU A 111 18.30 -1.98 27.63
N TRP A 112 19.28 -1.63 26.79
CA TRP A 112 20.35 -2.55 26.43
C TRP A 112 21.23 -2.93 27.63
N GLU A 113 21.59 -1.97 28.48
CA GLU A 113 22.37 -2.21 29.72
C GLU A 113 21.63 -3.15 30.67
N ASP A 114 20.31 -2.99 30.80
CA ASP A 114 19.46 -3.78 31.70
C ASP A 114 19.14 -5.20 31.18
N THR A 115 19.01 -5.37 29.84
CA THR A 115 18.54 -6.62 29.23
C THR A 115 19.59 -7.38 28.43
N GLY A 116 20.66 -6.70 28.00
CA GLY A 116 21.64 -7.25 27.05
C GLY A 116 21.16 -7.40 25.60
N CYS A 117 19.88 -7.09 25.31
CA CYS A 117 19.30 -7.21 23.97
C CYS A 117 19.94 -6.25 22.99
N LYS A 118 20.28 -6.74 21.79
CA LYS A 118 20.97 -5.98 20.75
C LYS A 118 20.07 -5.47 19.64
N ASN A 119 18.83 -5.95 19.58
CA ASN A 119 17.84 -5.57 18.58
C ASN A 119 16.41 -5.81 19.13
N MET A 120 15.39 -5.31 18.42
CA MET A 120 14.00 -5.41 18.83
C MET A 120 13.53 -6.87 18.93
N GLN A 121 14.00 -7.75 18.04
CA GLN A 121 13.58 -9.16 18.03
C GLN A 121 14.01 -9.89 19.31
N GLU A 122 15.24 -9.65 19.80
CA GLU A 122 15.73 -10.23 21.08
C GLU A 122 14.88 -9.71 22.26
N LEU A 123 14.49 -8.43 22.22
CA LEU A 123 13.65 -7.83 23.25
C LEU A 123 12.23 -8.41 23.25
N ILE A 124 11.67 -8.65 22.08
CA ILE A 124 10.37 -9.32 21.91
C ILE A 124 10.43 -10.74 22.51
N VAL A 125 11.47 -11.52 22.20
CA VAL A 125 11.65 -12.87 22.76
C VAL A 125 11.71 -12.87 24.29
N LEU A 126 12.40 -11.89 24.91
CA LEU A 126 12.42 -11.74 26.35
C LEU A 126 11.04 -11.36 26.94
N SER A 127 10.29 -10.51 26.24
CA SER A 127 8.93 -10.15 26.59
C SER A 127 8.00 -11.38 26.58
N ASP A 128 8.03 -12.16 25.51
CA ASP A 128 7.21 -13.35 25.34
C ASP A 128 7.56 -14.46 26.37
N ALA A 129 8.81 -14.47 26.82
CA ALA A 129 9.27 -15.35 27.89
C ALA A 129 8.90 -14.84 29.31
N GLY A 130 8.20 -13.71 29.43
CA GLY A 130 7.81 -13.12 30.72
C GLY A 130 8.98 -12.61 31.57
N LYS A 131 10.12 -12.30 30.93
CA LYS A 131 11.37 -11.89 31.61
C LYS A 131 11.55 -10.36 31.72
N LEU A 132 10.57 -9.60 31.26
CA LEU A 132 10.58 -8.13 31.33
C LEU A 132 9.55 -7.63 32.35
N ASN A 133 9.73 -6.41 32.83
CA ASN A 133 8.75 -5.79 33.70
C ASN A 133 7.43 -5.51 32.96
N PRO A 134 6.28 -5.39 33.67
CA PRO A 134 4.96 -5.21 33.07
C PRO A 134 4.86 -4.00 32.13
N ASP A 135 5.41 -2.83 32.51
CA ASP A 135 5.36 -1.59 31.70
C ASP A 135 6.10 -1.77 30.35
N LEU A 136 7.26 -2.41 30.36
CA LEU A 136 8.02 -2.67 29.15
C LEU A 136 7.36 -3.75 28.29
N THR A 137 6.81 -4.80 28.92
CA THR A 137 6.04 -5.84 28.23
C THR A 137 4.83 -5.24 27.51
N GLU A 138 4.11 -4.33 28.18
CA GLU A 138 3.00 -3.60 27.57
C GLU A 138 3.46 -2.77 26.36
N LYS A 139 4.54 -2.00 26.48
CA LYS A 139 5.11 -1.21 25.38
C LYS A 139 5.52 -2.07 24.19
N ILE A 140 6.10 -3.25 24.44
CA ILE A 140 6.48 -4.20 23.40
C ILE A 140 5.24 -4.80 22.75
N ASN A 141 4.20 -5.14 23.51
CA ASN A 141 2.96 -5.63 22.93
C ASN A 141 2.30 -4.57 22.06
N PHE A 142 2.25 -3.31 22.50
CA PHE A 142 1.80 -2.21 21.66
C PHE A 142 2.65 -2.05 20.40
N PHE A 143 3.98 -2.18 20.51
CA PHE A 143 4.87 -2.14 19.34
C PHE A 143 4.58 -3.28 18.36
N LYS A 144 4.40 -4.52 18.85
CA LYS A 144 4.04 -5.67 18.00
C LYS A 144 2.75 -5.42 17.22
N VAL A 145 1.71 -5.01 17.92
CA VAL A 145 0.41 -4.66 17.32
C VAL A 145 0.56 -3.53 16.30
N ALA A 146 1.33 -2.50 16.65
CA ALA A 146 1.57 -1.35 15.76
C ALA A 146 2.49 -1.70 14.56
N ALA A 147 3.32 -2.74 14.66
CA ALA A 147 4.18 -3.21 13.57
C ALA A 147 3.42 -4.08 12.56
N GLU A 148 2.32 -4.73 12.96
CA GLU A 148 1.49 -5.54 12.08
C GLU A 148 0.56 -4.65 11.27
N ARG A 149 0.79 -4.61 9.96
CA ARG A 149 -0.18 -4.03 9.04
C ARG A 149 -1.31 -5.02 8.84
N VAL A 150 -2.51 -4.51 8.62
CA VAL A 150 -3.68 -5.33 8.27
C VAL A 150 -4.23 -4.92 6.91
N LEU A 151 -4.99 -5.80 6.29
CA LEU A 151 -5.68 -5.48 5.05
C LEU A 151 -6.67 -4.33 5.25
N LEU A 152 -6.79 -3.46 4.25
CA LEU A 152 -7.71 -2.32 4.28
C LEU A 152 -9.14 -2.75 4.57
N THR A 153 -9.59 -3.83 3.93
CA THR A 153 -10.93 -4.39 4.12
C THR A 153 -11.19 -4.76 5.57
N HIS A 154 -10.24 -5.46 6.20
CA HIS A 154 -10.33 -5.83 7.61
C HIS A 154 -10.32 -4.61 8.54
N ALA A 155 -9.48 -3.61 8.25
CA ALA A 155 -9.47 -2.36 9.01
C ALA A 155 -10.81 -1.63 8.91
N LEU A 156 -11.43 -1.61 7.72
CA LEU A 156 -12.73 -0.99 7.52
C LEU A 156 -13.88 -1.77 8.19
N GLU A 157 -13.82 -3.10 8.23
CA GLU A 157 -14.79 -3.93 8.98
C GLU A 157 -14.81 -3.55 10.47
N ILE A 158 -13.63 -3.28 11.06
CA ILE A 158 -13.52 -2.85 12.45
C ILE A 158 -13.94 -1.39 12.63
N ALA A 159 -13.54 -0.50 11.72
CA ALA A 159 -13.69 0.93 11.86
C ALA A 159 -15.06 1.47 11.44
N ASN A 160 -15.71 0.88 10.42
CA ASN A 160 -16.99 1.39 9.91
C ASN A 160 -18.11 1.42 10.96
N PRO A 161 -18.31 0.39 11.82
CA PRO A 161 -19.32 0.46 12.88
C PRO A 161 -19.06 1.63 13.86
N ILE A 162 -17.80 1.90 14.16
CA ILE A 162 -17.38 3.00 15.02
C ILE A 162 -17.63 4.35 14.32
N TYR A 163 -17.21 4.45 13.05
CA TYR A 163 -17.39 5.66 12.24
C TYR A 163 -18.87 6.03 12.13
N GLU A 164 -19.76 5.09 11.81
CA GLU A 164 -21.20 5.36 11.70
C GLU A 164 -21.84 5.71 13.07
N ALA A 165 -21.36 5.10 14.16
CA ALA A 165 -21.88 5.42 15.50
C ALA A 165 -21.54 6.85 15.94
N ILE A 166 -20.35 7.36 15.63
CA ILE A 166 -19.92 8.72 16.01
C ILE A 166 -20.39 9.78 15.01
N LYS A 167 -20.63 9.43 13.75
CA LYS A 167 -21.01 10.32 12.66
C LYS A 167 -22.24 11.18 12.96
N THR A 168 -23.21 10.61 13.69
CA THR A 168 -24.45 11.30 14.09
C THR A 168 -24.22 12.51 15.00
N TYR A 169 -23.08 12.57 15.68
CA TYR A 169 -22.68 13.67 16.55
C TYR A 169 -21.72 14.67 15.87
N CYS A 170 -21.37 14.43 14.61
CA CYS A 170 -20.40 15.23 13.87
C CYS A 170 -21.07 16.22 12.92
N LYS A 171 -20.53 17.44 12.81
CA LYS A 171 -20.83 18.35 11.70
C LYS A 171 -20.06 17.94 10.44
N LYS A 172 -18.80 17.53 10.62
CA LYS A 172 -17.97 16.95 9.56
C LYS A 172 -17.17 15.78 10.14
N ILE A 173 -17.05 14.72 9.36
CA ILE A 173 -16.25 13.55 9.68
C ILE A 173 -15.65 12.98 8.41
N SER A 174 -14.43 12.52 8.46
CA SER A 174 -13.76 11.81 7.37
C SER A 174 -12.72 10.85 7.90
N TYR A 175 -12.55 9.73 7.23
CA TYR A 175 -11.29 9.00 7.30
C TYR A 175 -10.15 9.89 6.79
N ALA A 176 -8.93 9.56 7.20
CA ALA A 176 -7.70 10.21 6.74
C ALA A 176 -6.60 9.14 6.55
N GLY A 177 -5.36 9.55 6.43
CA GLY A 177 -4.22 8.64 6.40
C GLY A 177 -4.26 7.62 5.26
N SER A 178 -3.74 6.43 5.56
CA SER A 178 -3.65 5.32 4.59
C SER A 178 -5.00 4.74 4.20
N ILE A 179 -6.01 4.85 5.07
CA ILE A 179 -7.41 4.46 4.77
C ILE A 179 -7.97 5.30 3.62
N LEU A 180 -7.85 6.61 3.71
CA LEU A 180 -8.40 7.51 2.69
C LEU A 180 -7.62 7.40 1.36
N ARG A 181 -6.32 7.09 1.43
CA ARG A 181 -5.51 6.79 0.25
C ARG A 181 -5.74 5.38 -0.32
N LYS A 182 -6.64 4.59 0.26
CA LYS A 182 -7.00 3.23 -0.20
C LYS A 182 -5.81 2.28 -0.30
N LYS A 183 -4.86 2.32 0.65
CA LYS A 183 -3.72 1.40 0.69
C LYS A 183 -4.20 -0.04 0.88
N ASP A 184 -3.59 -1.02 0.21
CA ASP A 184 -3.97 -2.44 0.39
C ASP A 184 -3.83 -2.89 1.84
N THR A 185 -2.84 -2.34 2.54
CA THR A 185 -2.64 -2.59 3.97
C THR A 185 -2.47 -1.29 4.72
N VAL A 186 -2.95 -1.25 5.94
CA VAL A 186 -2.91 -0.10 6.84
C VAL A 186 -2.34 -0.50 8.20
N HIS A 187 -1.81 0.46 8.92
CA HIS A 187 -1.23 0.28 10.26
C HIS A 187 -2.23 0.66 11.35
N ASP A 188 -2.97 1.72 11.07
CA ASP A 188 -3.89 2.39 11.95
C ASP A 188 -5.03 3.00 11.13
N VAL A 189 -6.04 3.42 11.83
CA VAL A 189 -7.19 4.12 11.26
C VAL A 189 -7.22 5.54 11.80
N ASP A 190 -7.00 6.50 10.92
CA ASP A 190 -7.13 7.92 11.24
C ASP A 190 -8.52 8.42 10.86
N ILE A 191 -9.19 9.09 11.82
CA ILE A 191 -10.46 9.78 11.61
C ILE A 191 -10.29 11.23 12.04
N ILE A 192 -10.76 12.16 11.23
CA ILE A 192 -10.84 13.58 11.60
C ILE A 192 -12.30 13.99 11.80
N VAL A 193 -12.53 14.79 12.80
CA VAL A 193 -13.88 15.18 13.24
C VAL A 193 -13.94 16.66 13.55
N TYR A 194 -14.98 17.34 13.03
CA TYR A 194 -15.41 18.65 13.49
C TYR A 194 -16.80 18.52 14.14
N SER A 195 -16.90 18.88 15.43
CA SER A 195 -18.13 18.75 16.21
C SER A 195 -18.15 19.69 17.41
N GLU A 196 -19.34 20.08 17.83
CA GLU A 196 -19.59 20.74 19.13
C GLU A 196 -19.83 19.70 20.26
N GLN A 197 -20.00 18.42 19.93
CA GLN A 197 -20.33 17.35 20.86
C GLN A 197 -19.13 16.43 21.15
N VAL A 198 -17.93 17.02 21.32
CA VAL A 198 -16.65 16.27 21.45
C VAL A 198 -16.70 15.25 22.58
N GLU A 199 -17.23 15.60 23.76
CA GLU A 199 -17.27 14.67 24.89
C GLU A 199 -18.23 13.49 24.64
N LYS A 200 -19.34 13.73 23.93
CA LYS A 200 -20.25 12.64 23.53
C LYS A 200 -19.60 11.69 22.54
N ILE A 201 -18.85 12.22 21.59
CA ILE A 201 -18.07 11.41 20.64
C ILE A 201 -17.03 10.57 21.40
N LYS A 202 -16.29 11.16 22.33
CA LYS A 202 -15.32 10.41 23.15
C LYS A 202 -15.98 9.30 23.95
N GLU A 203 -17.15 9.57 24.57
CA GLU A 203 -17.92 8.56 25.30
C GLU A 203 -18.30 7.37 24.41
N VAL A 204 -18.93 7.65 23.25
CA VAL A 204 -19.32 6.63 22.27
C VAL A 204 -18.10 5.89 21.73
N PHE A 205 -17.03 6.60 21.38
CA PHE A 205 -15.81 6.02 20.84
C PHE A 205 -15.15 5.06 21.84
N LYS A 206 -15.05 5.47 23.11
CA LYS A 206 -14.53 4.62 24.20
C LYS A 206 -15.36 3.36 24.45
N SER A 207 -16.66 3.38 24.16
CA SER A 207 -17.51 2.19 24.33
C SER A 207 -17.16 1.04 23.39
N PHE A 208 -16.46 1.30 22.27
CA PHE A 208 -15.95 0.29 21.35
C PHE A 208 -14.57 -0.24 21.74
N ALA A 209 -13.86 0.45 22.63
CA ALA A 209 -12.46 0.17 22.92
C ALA A 209 -12.28 -1.15 23.67
N ASP A 210 -11.31 -1.95 23.24
CA ASP A 210 -10.72 -3.01 24.06
C ASP A 210 -9.72 -2.37 25.05
N THR A 211 -9.01 -1.31 24.62
CA THR A 211 -8.10 -0.51 25.44
C THR A 211 -8.09 0.94 24.95
N VAL A 212 -8.07 1.89 25.87
CA VAL A 212 -7.83 3.31 25.56
C VAL A 212 -6.33 3.57 25.64
N GLU A 213 -5.71 3.97 24.52
CA GLU A 213 -4.27 4.28 24.47
C GLU A 213 -3.96 5.68 25.01
N SER A 214 -4.75 6.65 24.57
CA SER A 214 -4.57 8.05 24.94
C SER A 214 -5.86 8.83 24.81
N GLU A 215 -6.05 9.80 25.67
CA GLU A 215 -7.14 10.76 25.63
C GLU A 215 -6.60 12.17 25.90
N GLY A 216 -6.94 13.10 25.04
CA GLY A 216 -6.56 14.50 25.14
C GLY A 216 -7.62 15.42 24.54
N ASP A 217 -7.35 16.73 24.59
CA ASP A 217 -8.27 17.76 24.06
C ASP A 217 -8.42 17.74 22.55
N TYR A 218 -7.42 17.23 21.83
CA TYR A 218 -7.34 17.27 20.37
C TYR A 218 -7.38 15.90 19.72
N LYS A 219 -7.06 14.85 20.48
CA LYS A 219 -6.96 13.49 19.98
C LYS A 219 -7.39 12.49 21.03
N ILE A 220 -7.99 11.40 20.56
CA ILE A 220 -8.24 10.21 21.34
C ILE A 220 -7.85 9.00 20.50
N ALA A 221 -7.19 8.01 21.09
CA ALA A 221 -6.83 6.77 20.45
C ALA A 221 -7.25 5.57 21.29
N ILE A 222 -7.80 4.58 20.62
CA ILE A 222 -8.18 3.29 21.20
C ILE A 222 -7.56 2.16 20.41
N TYR A 223 -7.52 0.97 21.02
CA TYR A 223 -7.37 -0.29 20.31
C TYR A 223 -8.69 -1.03 20.27
N LYS A 224 -9.03 -1.55 19.10
CA LYS A 224 -10.14 -2.47 18.87
C LYS A 224 -9.69 -3.63 18.01
N ASN A 225 -9.82 -4.87 18.51
CA ASN A 225 -9.33 -6.08 17.83
C ASN A 225 -7.87 -5.92 17.37
N ASN A 226 -7.00 -5.45 18.26
CA ASN A 226 -5.59 -5.11 17.99
C ASN A 226 -5.35 -4.00 16.94
N MET A 227 -6.39 -3.38 16.40
CA MET A 227 -6.28 -2.24 15.49
C MET A 227 -6.30 -0.94 16.27
N LYS A 228 -5.30 -0.08 16.03
CA LYS A 228 -5.29 1.28 16.54
C LYS A 228 -6.25 2.13 15.70
N ILE A 229 -7.15 2.84 16.39
CA ILE A 229 -8.05 3.83 15.78
C ILE A 229 -7.85 5.15 16.51
N GLU A 230 -7.57 6.21 15.77
CA GLU A 230 -7.34 7.55 16.31
C GLU A 230 -8.36 8.54 15.75
N ILE A 231 -8.93 9.37 16.63
CA ILE A 231 -9.73 10.53 16.24
C ILE A 231 -8.95 11.80 16.54
N ALA A 232 -8.81 12.68 15.53
CA ALA A 232 -8.35 14.04 15.69
C ALA A 232 -9.53 15.01 15.65
N PHE A 233 -9.69 15.84 16.69
CA PHE A 233 -10.75 16.84 16.79
C PHE A 233 -10.30 18.18 16.22
N ILE A 234 -11.02 18.65 15.23
CA ILE A 234 -10.80 19.96 14.60
C ILE A 234 -11.65 20.99 15.33
N LYS A 235 -11.02 22.05 15.85
CA LYS A 235 -11.69 23.08 16.66
C LYS A 235 -12.36 24.18 15.85
N ASP A 236 -11.85 24.45 14.66
CA ASP A 236 -12.37 25.49 13.76
C ASP A 236 -12.72 24.85 12.41
N GLU A 237 -13.91 25.11 11.94
CA GLU A 237 -14.37 24.59 10.64
C GLU A 237 -13.46 25.02 9.48
N LYS A 238 -12.88 26.21 9.55
CA LYS A 238 -11.91 26.70 8.57
C LYS A 238 -10.61 25.92 8.54
N ALA A 239 -10.28 25.18 9.59
CA ALA A 239 -9.11 24.30 9.61
C ALA A 239 -9.35 22.96 8.92
N TRP A 240 -10.58 22.67 8.47
CA TRP A 240 -10.95 21.36 7.92
C TRP A 240 -10.07 20.92 6.75
N GLY A 241 -9.88 21.80 5.76
CA GLY A 241 -9.04 21.51 4.59
C GLY A 241 -7.58 21.30 4.95
N GLY A 242 -7.04 22.12 5.87
CA GLY A 242 -5.68 21.95 6.39
C GLY A 242 -5.49 20.61 7.12
N ALA A 243 -6.49 20.23 7.92
CA ALA A 243 -6.49 18.96 8.64
C ALA A 243 -6.55 17.77 7.67
N LEU A 244 -7.47 17.76 6.70
CA LEU A 244 -7.54 16.76 5.65
C LEU A 244 -6.21 16.63 4.93
N PHE A 245 -5.64 17.74 4.49
CA PHE A 245 -4.35 17.78 3.80
C PHE A 245 -3.24 17.16 4.65
N HIS A 246 -3.18 17.58 5.93
CA HIS A 246 -2.15 17.14 6.86
C HIS A 246 -2.26 15.65 7.22
N PHE A 247 -3.44 15.21 7.67
CA PHE A 247 -3.65 13.86 8.16
C PHE A 247 -3.75 12.83 7.04
N THR A 248 -4.19 13.22 5.85
CA THR A 248 -4.23 12.32 4.70
C THR A 248 -2.83 11.98 4.19
N GLY A 249 -1.91 12.91 4.15
CA GLY A 249 -0.54 12.66 3.70
C GLY A 249 -0.43 12.28 2.21
N PRO A 250 0.55 11.47 1.82
CA PRO A 250 1.64 10.92 2.64
C PRO A 250 2.62 12.00 3.13
N ALA A 251 3.50 11.60 4.05
CA ALA A 251 4.43 12.54 4.67
C ALA A 251 5.30 13.31 3.64
N GLU A 252 5.74 12.62 2.59
CA GLU A 252 6.56 13.23 1.52
C GLU A 252 5.76 14.26 0.71
N TYR A 253 4.49 13.98 0.39
CA TYR A 253 3.58 14.92 -0.24
C TYR A 253 3.39 16.17 0.62
N ASN A 254 3.17 15.99 1.92
CA ASN A 254 3.04 17.11 2.86
C ASN A 254 4.33 17.94 2.96
N LYS A 255 5.51 17.30 3.03
CA LYS A 255 6.80 17.98 3.07
C LYS A 255 7.04 18.80 1.79
N PHE A 256 6.79 18.20 0.64
CA PHE A 256 6.94 18.86 -0.66
C PHE A 256 6.09 20.15 -0.72
N ASN A 257 4.80 20.04 -0.38
CA ASN A 257 3.89 21.18 -0.43
C ASN A 257 4.18 22.25 0.63
N ARG A 258 4.66 21.85 1.82
CA ARG A 258 5.18 22.81 2.81
C ARG A 258 6.40 23.57 2.31
N THR A 259 7.28 22.91 1.56
CA THR A 259 8.41 23.59 0.94
C THR A 259 7.94 24.67 -0.05
N ILE A 260 6.92 24.38 -0.87
CA ILE A 260 6.32 25.38 -1.78
C ILE A 260 5.73 26.54 -0.97
N ALA A 261 5.00 26.29 0.11
CA ALA A 261 4.45 27.34 0.96
C ALA A 261 5.57 28.25 1.52
N ILE A 262 6.65 27.64 2.03
CA ILE A 262 7.81 28.37 2.57
C ILE A 262 8.46 29.28 1.50
N THR A 263 8.58 28.84 0.25
CA THR A 263 9.14 29.68 -0.83
C THR A 263 8.31 30.92 -1.12
N LYS A 264 7.00 30.86 -0.77
CA LYS A 264 6.08 31.99 -0.88
C LYS A 264 6.00 32.84 0.41
N GLY A 265 6.78 32.50 1.44
CA GLY A 265 6.72 33.16 2.75
C GLY A 265 5.49 32.75 3.58
N TRP A 266 4.86 31.61 3.27
CA TRP A 266 3.63 31.12 3.90
C TRP A 266 3.91 29.89 4.78
N LEU A 267 2.98 29.63 5.71
CA LEU A 267 3.00 28.46 6.60
C LEU A 267 1.82 27.54 6.24
N LEU A 268 2.11 26.28 5.86
CA LEU A 268 1.12 25.23 5.69
C LEU A 268 1.19 24.25 6.87
N ASN A 269 0.09 24.10 7.59
CA ASN A 269 -0.03 23.16 8.73
C ASN A 269 -1.41 22.48 8.76
N ASP A 270 -1.73 21.78 9.85
CA ASP A 270 -3.02 21.11 10.09
C ASP A 270 -4.21 22.07 10.28
N LYS A 271 -3.95 23.37 10.37
CA LYS A 271 -4.99 24.42 10.50
C LYS A 271 -5.23 25.16 9.18
N GLY A 272 -4.45 24.90 8.14
CA GLY A 272 -4.58 25.54 6.83
C GLY A 272 -3.31 26.22 6.34
N LEU A 273 -3.48 27.14 5.39
CA LEU A 273 -2.41 27.93 4.76
C LEU A 273 -2.44 29.37 5.30
N TRP A 274 -1.30 29.84 5.81
CA TRP A 274 -1.18 31.10 6.54
C TRP A 274 -0.15 32.04 5.91
N ASN A 275 -0.48 33.32 5.86
CA ASN A 275 0.46 34.41 5.57
C ASN A 275 0.55 35.32 6.82
N GLY A 276 1.66 35.23 7.57
CA GLY A 276 1.73 35.74 8.92
C GLY A 276 0.64 35.15 9.81
N ASP A 277 -0.14 35.98 10.48
CA ASP A 277 -1.23 35.55 11.38
C ASP A 277 -2.58 35.38 10.67
N LYS A 278 -2.63 35.57 9.34
CA LYS A 278 -3.86 35.47 8.56
C LYS A 278 -3.94 34.15 7.82
N GLN A 279 -5.00 33.38 8.05
CA GLN A 279 -5.36 32.25 7.20
C GLN A 279 -5.81 32.77 5.82
N ILE A 280 -5.24 32.25 4.74
CA ILE A 280 -5.46 32.74 3.38
C ILE A 280 -6.27 31.76 2.51
N ASP A 281 -6.39 30.48 2.91
CA ASP A 281 -7.29 29.52 2.28
C ASP A 281 -8.73 29.66 2.80
N ASP A 282 -9.68 29.03 2.13
CA ASP A 282 -11.10 29.04 2.49
C ASP A 282 -11.55 27.85 3.34
N GLY A 283 -10.62 27.05 3.85
CA GLY A 283 -10.89 25.83 4.63
C GLY A 283 -11.07 24.59 3.78
N THR A 284 -10.68 24.61 2.49
CA THR A 284 -10.68 23.45 1.60
C THR A 284 -9.29 23.09 1.12
N GLU A 285 -9.05 21.80 0.80
CA GLU A 285 -7.78 21.36 0.19
C GLU A 285 -7.56 21.98 -1.18
N GLU A 286 -8.62 22.13 -1.97
CA GLU A 286 -8.61 22.73 -3.30
C GLU A 286 -8.12 24.18 -3.26
N SER A 287 -8.58 24.95 -2.28
CA SER A 287 -8.12 26.34 -2.07
C SER A 287 -6.64 26.38 -1.71
N ILE A 288 -6.18 25.49 -0.82
CA ILE A 288 -4.77 25.36 -0.46
C ILE A 288 -3.94 25.09 -1.71
N CYS A 289 -4.30 24.07 -2.50
CA CYS A 289 -3.60 23.72 -3.73
C CYS A 289 -3.58 24.86 -4.75
N LYS A 290 -4.72 25.52 -4.95
CA LYS A 290 -4.84 26.67 -5.86
C LYS A 290 -3.92 27.83 -5.47
N LEU A 291 -3.86 28.17 -4.19
CA LEU A 291 -2.96 29.21 -3.67
C LEU A 291 -1.49 28.83 -3.80
N LEU A 292 -1.16 27.57 -3.56
CA LEU A 292 0.19 27.04 -3.77
C LEU A 292 0.58 27.01 -5.25
N GLY A 293 -0.37 27.02 -6.18
CA GLY A 293 -0.14 26.92 -7.62
C GLY A 293 0.14 25.49 -8.08
N ILE A 294 -0.46 24.51 -7.39
CA ILE A 294 -0.36 23.08 -7.69
C ILE A 294 -1.73 22.50 -8.01
N PRO A 295 -1.83 21.42 -8.79
CA PRO A 295 -3.09 20.72 -8.97
C PRO A 295 -3.55 20.09 -7.64
N TRP A 296 -4.85 20.08 -7.40
CA TRP A 296 -5.41 19.23 -6.35
C TRP A 296 -5.33 17.76 -6.79
N ILE A 297 -4.78 16.92 -5.92
CA ILE A 297 -4.59 15.50 -6.19
C ILE A 297 -5.45 14.72 -5.21
N ILE A 298 -6.28 13.83 -5.74
CA ILE A 298 -7.08 12.91 -4.92
C ILE A 298 -6.17 12.08 -4.00
N PRO A 299 -6.63 11.70 -2.80
CA PRO A 299 -5.82 10.96 -1.83
C PRO A 299 -5.10 9.75 -2.41
N GLU A 300 -5.78 8.97 -3.25
CA GLU A 300 -5.28 7.74 -3.87
C GLU A 300 -4.02 7.97 -4.71
N LEU A 301 -3.89 9.14 -5.36
CA LEU A 301 -2.80 9.46 -6.29
C LEU A 301 -1.64 10.24 -5.65
N ARG A 302 -1.74 10.64 -4.39
CA ARG A 302 -0.71 11.47 -3.73
C ARG A 302 0.65 10.80 -3.61
N GLU A 303 0.70 9.46 -3.55
CA GLU A 303 1.97 8.73 -3.54
C GLU A 303 2.68 8.76 -4.91
N LEU A 304 1.94 8.78 -6.00
CA LEU A 304 2.47 8.97 -7.34
C LEU A 304 2.70 10.45 -7.69
N ASN A 305 2.09 11.35 -6.93
CA ASN A 305 2.11 12.80 -7.15
C ASN A 305 1.68 13.19 -8.58
N ILE A 306 0.63 12.55 -9.09
CA ILE A 306 0.06 12.81 -10.42
C ILE A 306 -1.41 13.24 -10.29
N SER A 307 -1.85 14.11 -11.21
CA SER A 307 -3.24 14.55 -11.30
C SER A 307 -3.84 14.05 -12.61
N VAL A 308 -4.61 12.98 -12.54
CA VAL A 308 -5.34 12.39 -13.66
C VAL A 308 -6.76 12.07 -13.23
N LYS A 309 -7.70 12.04 -14.18
CA LYS A 309 -9.03 11.50 -13.90
C LYS A 309 -8.92 9.98 -13.85
N VAL A 310 -9.16 9.39 -12.69
CA VAL A 310 -9.16 7.93 -12.52
C VAL A 310 -10.53 7.33 -12.84
N ILE A 311 -10.56 6.02 -13.07
CA ILE A 311 -11.80 5.27 -13.25
C ILE A 311 -12.69 5.38 -12.00
N GLU A 312 -14.00 5.53 -12.22
CA GLU A 312 -15.03 5.60 -11.16
C GLU A 312 -15.79 4.28 -11.06
N GLU A 313 -16.41 4.01 -9.90
CA GLU A 313 -17.18 2.78 -9.65
C GLU A 313 -18.26 2.51 -10.72
N LYS A 314 -18.98 3.55 -11.14
CA LYS A 314 -20.03 3.43 -12.18
C LYS A 314 -19.51 3.06 -13.57
N GLU A 315 -18.19 3.17 -13.78
CA GLU A 315 -17.51 2.82 -15.03
C GLU A 315 -17.04 1.36 -15.05
N ILE A 316 -17.16 0.63 -13.93
CA ILE A 316 -16.94 -0.81 -13.88
C ILE A 316 -18.20 -1.51 -14.35
N VAL A 317 -18.17 -1.98 -15.58
CA VAL A 317 -19.31 -2.64 -16.24
C VAL A 317 -19.02 -4.08 -16.62
N SER A 318 -17.87 -4.60 -16.21
CA SER A 318 -17.43 -5.96 -16.52
C SER A 318 -16.69 -6.61 -15.35
N ASP A 319 -16.81 -7.94 -15.26
CA ASP A 319 -16.05 -8.80 -14.37
C ASP A 319 -15.62 -10.06 -15.13
N PHE A 320 -14.31 -10.28 -15.24
CA PHE A 320 -13.75 -11.32 -16.08
C PHE A 320 -13.13 -12.49 -15.31
N HIS A 321 -13.40 -12.59 -13.98
CA HIS A 321 -12.89 -13.68 -13.16
C HIS A 321 -13.90 -14.04 -12.05
N ILE A 322 -14.72 -15.06 -12.33
CA ILE A 322 -15.84 -15.46 -11.46
C ILE A 322 -15.91 -16.99 -11.44
N HIS A 323 -16.03 -17.57 -10.23
CA HIS A 323 -16.17 -19.01 -10.02
C HIS A 323 -17.60 -19.39 -9.65
N SER A 324 -18.08 -20.49 -10.23
CA SER A 324 -19.40 -21.05 -9.98
C SER A 324 -19.32 -22.43 -9.28
N ILE A 325 -20.47 -23.04 -9.02
CA ILE A 325 -20.56 -24.41 -8.48
C ILE A 325 -19.97 -25.48 -9.41
N HIS A 326 -19.58 -25.12 -10.65
CA HIS A 326 -18.91 -26.07 -11.54
C HIS A 326 -17.45 -26.31 -11.15
N SER A 327 -16.85 -25.44 -10.34
CA SER A 327 -15.55 -25.67 -9.68
C SER A 327 -15.70 -25.60 -8.15
N ASP A 328 -15.36 -24.51 -7.52
CA ASP A 328 -15.37 -24.30 -6.07
C ASP A 328 -16.12 -23.05 -5.63
N GLY A 329 -16.81 -22.38 -6.54
CA GLY A 329 -17.74 -21.31 -6.22
C GLY A 329 -19.00 -21.87 -5.52
N ARG A 330 -19.74 -20.99 -4.86
CA ARG A 330 -20.90 -21.32 -4.02
C ARG A 330 -22.23 -21.11 -4.74
N ASN A 331 -22.23 -20.42 -5.85
CA ASN A 331 -23.44 -20.00 -6.56
C ASN A 331 -23.52 -20.64 -7.95
N SER A 332 -24.75 -20.93 -8.41
CA SER A 332 -24.98 -21.35 -9.78
C SER A 332 -24.69 -20.23 -10.78
N VAL A 333 -24.49 -20.58 -12.05
CA VAL A 333 -24.31 -19.60 -13.13
C VAL A 333 -25.52 -18.67 -13.24
N GLU A 334 -26.74 -19.19 -13.04
CA GLU A 334 -27.98 -18.41 -13.03
C GLU A 334 -28.00 -17.35 -11.93
N GLU A 335 -27.69 -17.75 -10.67
CA GLU A 335 -27.62 -16.82 -9.53
C GLU A 335 -26.57 -15.73 -9.76
N ILE A 336 -25.39 -16.08 -10.29
CA ILE A 336 -24.33 -15.13 -10.63
C ILE A 336 -24.82 -14.16 -11.70
N ALA A 337 -25.39 -14.67 -12.79
CA ALA A 337 -25.93 -13.84 -13.88
C ALA A 337 -27.01 -12.88 -13.38
N HIS A 338 -27.94 -13.38 -12.55
CA HIS A 338 -28.97 -12.57 -11.91
C HIS A 338 -28.37 -11.42 -11.10
N TYR A 339 -27.40 -11.72 -10.25
CA TYR A 339 -26.74 -10.73 -9.40
C TYR A 339 -26.07 -9.62 -10.21
N TYR A 340 -25.22 -10.00 -11.18
CA TYR A 340 -24.47 -9.02 -11.99
C TYR A 340 -25.40 -8.21 -12.93
N PHE A 341 -26.44 -8.83 -13.48
CA PHE A 341 -27.43 -8.13 -14.30
C PHE A 341 -28.13 -7.01 -13.52
N HIS A 342 -28.59 -7.30 -12.30
CA HIS A 342 -29.26 -6.31 -11.44
C HIS A 342 -28.31 -5.25 -10.88
N LYS A 343 -27.01 -5.50 -10.90
CA LYS A 343 -25.96 -4.51 -10.61
C LYS A 343 -25.61 -3.64 -11.82
N GLY A 344 -26.19 -3.91 -13.00
CA GLY A 344 -26.00 -3.11 -14.22
C GLY A 344 -24.77 -3.46 -15.03
N PHE A 345 -24.15 -4.62 -14.78
CA PHE A 345 -23.00 -5.10 -15.57
C PHE A 345 -23.40 -5.36 -17.02
N LYS A 346 -22.44 -5.18 -17.94
CA LYS A 346 -22.61 -5.39 -19.37
C LYS A 346 -21.96 -6.67 -19.88
N THR A 347 -20.86 -7.07 -19.23
CA THR A 347 -20.11 -8.27 -19.60
C THR A 347 -19.62 -8.98 -18.34
N ILE A 348 -19.82 -10.29 -18.27
CA ILE A 348 -19.17 -11.14 -17.26
C ILE A 348 -18.56 -12.36 -17.95
N ALA A 349 -17.47 -12.89 -17.37
CA ALA A 349 -16.93 -14.19 -17.75
C ALA A 349 -17.02 -15.13 -16.55
N ILE A 350 -17.69 -16.26 -16.72
CA ILE A 350 -17.63 -17.35 -15.74
C ILE A 350 -16.36 -18.12 -16.06
N THR A 351 -15.43 -18.20 -15.11
CA THR A 351 -14.04 -18.67 -15.34
C THR A 351 -13.64 -19.73 -14.33
N ASP A 352 -14.47 -20.75 -14.21
CA ASP A 352 -14.22 -21.86 -13.33
C ASP A 352 -12.85 -22.53 -13.58
N HIS A 353 -12.26 -23.13 -12.56
CA HIS A 353 -10.92 -23.71 -12.61
C HIS A 353 -10.77 -24.83 -13.63
N GLY A 354 -9.62 -24.86 -14.32
CA GLY A 354 -9.20 -25.89 -15.26
C GLY A 354 -8.72 -27.20 -14.61
N LYS A 355 -8.25 -28.13 -15.45
CA LYS A 355 -7.87 -29.50 -15.07
C LYS A 355 -6.69 -29.58 -14.08
N GLY A 356 -5.83 -28.57 -14.05
CA GLY A 356 -4.62 -28.54 -13.21
C GLY A 356 -4.91 -28.52 -11.70
N LEU A 357 -6.09 -28.05 -11.29
CA LEU A 357 -6.53 -28.05 -9.89
C LEU A 357 -7.44 -29.25 -9.60
N HIS A 358 -6.87 -30.39 -9.33
CA HIS A 358 -7.52 -31.70 -9.28
C HIS A 358 -8.86 -31.82 -8.56
N ILE A 359 -9.09 -31.03 -7.51
CA ILE A 359 -10.30 -31.10 -6.67
C ILE A 359 -11.35 -30.08 -7.11
N THR A 360 -10.90 -28.90 -7.53
CA THR A 360 -11.76 -27.72 -7.76
C THR A 360 -12.04 -27.41 -9.23
N LYS A 361 -11.73 -28.35 -10.13
CA LYS A 361 -11.88 -28.19 -11.58
C LYS A 361 -13.31 -28.39 -12.06
N ILE A 362 -13.64 -27.84 -13.24
CA ILE A 362 -14.85 -28.18 -13.99
C ILE A 362 -14.92 -29.70 -14.22
N LYS A 363 -16.00 -30.33 -13.78
CA LYS A 363 -16.21 -31.77 -13.89
C LYS A 363 -16.82 -32.17 -15.22
N ASP A 364 -17.72 -31.36 -15.75
CA ASP A 364 -18.46 -31.57 -16.99
C ASP A 364 -18.58 -30.25 -17.77
N VAL A 365 -17.76 -30.11 -18.81
CA VAL A 365 -17.70 -28.90 -19.65
C VAL A 365 -18.98 -28.70 -20.45
N ASP A 366 -19.66 -29.78 -20.86
CA ASP A 366 -20.88 -29.67 -21.65
C ASP A 366 -22.05 -29.15 -20.81
N THR A 367 -22.18 -29.60 -19.56
CA THR A 367 -23.16 -29.07 -18.62
C THR A 367 -22.83 -27.61 -18.26
N TYR A 368 -21.56 -27.32 -18.00
CA TYR A 368 -21.09 -25.95 -17.75
C TYR A 368 -21.48 -24.96 -18.88
N PHE A 369 -21.27 -25.35 -20.13
CA PHE A 369 -21.65 -24.51 -21.28
C PHE A 369 -23.16 -24.34 -21.43
N LYS A 370 -23.94 -25.40 -21.16
CA LYS A 370 -25.42 -25.33 -21.20
C LYS A 370 -25.95 -24.35 -20.16
N ASP A 371 -25.40 -24.32 -18.96
CA ASP A 371 -25.84 -23.41 -17.91
C ASP A 371 -25.51 -21.96 -18.27
N ILE A 372 -24.34 -21.70 -18.85
CA ILE A 372 -23.99 -20.36 -19.35
C ILE A 372 -24.90 -19.94 -20.51
N GLU A 373 -25.19 -20.84 -21.44
CA GLU A 373 -26.11 -20.58 -22.55
C GLU A 373 -27.55 -20.32 -22.07
N ALA A 374 -28.01 -21.01 -21.03
CA ALA A 374 -29.31 -20.78 -20.41
C ALA A 374 -29.36 -19.39 -19.77
N ALA A 375 -28.34 -19.03 -18.98
CA ALA A 375 -28.23 -17.70 -18.39
C ALA A 375 -28.13 -16.60 -19.46
N GLN A 376 -27.39 -16.82 -20.56
CA GLN A 376 -27.31 -15.85 -21.66
C GLN A 376 -28.66 -15.61 -22.33
N LYS A 377 -29.53 -16.64 -22.45
CA LYS A 377 -30.89 -16.49 -22.99
C LYS A 377 -31.81 -15.71 -22.06
N GLU A 378 -31.62 -15.87 -20.75
CA GLU A 378 -32.42 -15.17 -19.74
C GLU A 378 -32.02 -13.70 -19.62
N TYR A 379 -30.70 -13.39 -19.76
CA TYR A 379 -30.17 -12.03 -19.68
C TYR A 379 -29.53 -11.56 -21.00
N PRO A 380 -30.33 -11.38 -22.08
CA PRO A 380 -29.80 -11.17 -23.44
C PRO A 380 -29.08 -9.83 -23.64
N THR A 381 -29.27 -8.86 -22.76
CA THR A 381 -28.60 -7.54 -22.81
C THR A 381 -27.29 -7.48 -22.05
N MET A 382 -26.96 -8.52 -21.28
CA MET A 382 -25.67 -8.71 -20.65
C MET A 382 -24.92 -9.84 -21.36
N LYS A 383 -23.67 -9.63 -21.72
CA LYS A 383 -22.84 -10.67 -22.35
C LYS A 383 -22.28 -11.59 -21.27
N ILE A 384 -22.55 -12.88 -21.36
CA ILE A 384 -22.05 -13.91 -20.44
C ILE A 384 -21.11 -14.81 -21.22
N LEU A 385 -19.81 -14.72 -20.94
CA LEU A 385 -18.75 -15.44 -21.66
C LEU A 385 -18.53 -16.82 -21.03
N LYS A 386 -18.39 -17.83 -21.89
CA LYS A 386 -17.86 -19.16 -21.52
C LYS A 386 -16.37 -19.01 -21.26
N GLY A 387 -16.02 -18.78 -20.02
CA GLY A 387 -14.63 -18.56 -19.60
C GLY A 387 -14.02 -19.80 -18.96
N ILE A 388 -12.73 -19.74 -18.74
CA ILE A 388 -11.97 -20.71 -17.96
C ILE A 388 -10.76 -20.04 -17.32
N GLU A 389 -10.47 -20.39 -16.06
CA GLU A 389 -9.18 -20.14 -15.47
C GLU A 389 -8.28 -21.37 -15.68
N ALA A 390 -7.45 -21.31 -16.72
CA ALA A 390 -6.51 -22.33 -17.08
C ALA A 390 -5.22 -22.19 -16.27
N ASN A 391 -4.75 -23.30 -15.68
CA ASN A 391 -3.51 -23.29 -14.93
C ASN A 391 -2.29 -23.35 -15.87
N ILE A 392 -1.28 -22.52 -15.60
CA ILE A 392 0.01 -22.57 -16.29
C ILE A 392 0.91 -23.57 -15.54
N ASP A 393 1.34 -24.63 -16.22
CA ASP A 393 2.28 -25.59 -15.64
C ASP A 393 3.71 -25.02 -15.53
N LYS A 394 4.63 -25.74 -14.89
CA LYS A 394 6.03 -25.31 -14.69
C LYS A 394 6.79 -25.06 -16.01
N ASP A 395 6.36 -25.67 -17.10
CA ASP A 395 6.98 -25.56 -18.41
C ASP A 395 6.27 -24.50 -19.30
N GLY A 396 5.30 -23.77 -18.75
CA GLY A 396 4.54 -22.70 -19.41
C GLY A 396 3.41 -23.19 -20.31
N ASN A 397 3.03 -24.49 -20.26
CA ASN A 397 1.86 -24.97 -20.99
C ASN A 397 0.60 -24.73 -20.17
N LEU A 398 -0.53 -24.62 -20.86
CA LEU A 398 -1.84 -24.61 -20.20
C LEU A 398 -2.32 -26.06 -19.99
N ASP A 399 -3.14 -26.24 -18.98
CA ASP A 399 -3.69 -27.57 -18.59
C ASP A 399 -4.81 -28.08 -19.52
N TYR A 400 -5.05 -27.39 -20.61
CA TYR A 400 -5.93 -27.75 -21.73
C TYR A 400 -5.17 -27.67 -23.06
N THR A 401 -5.55 -28.52 -24.02
CA THR A 401 -5.06 -28.41 -25.40
C THR A 401 -5.62 -27.17 -26.11
N ASP A 402 -4.97 -26.73 -27.17
CA ASP A 402 -5.44 -25.58 -27.95
C ASP A 402 -6.84 -25.77 -28.52
N ASP A 403 -7.19 -27.00 -28.95
CA ASP A 403 -8.53 -27.34 -29.46
C ASP A 403 -9.60 -27.31 -28.36
N GLU A 404 -9.26 -27.67 -27.13
CA GLU A 404 -10.15 -27.56 -25.99
C GLU A 404 -10.33 -26.08 -25.59
N LEU A 405 -9.23 -25.32 -25.52
CA LEU A 405 -9.27 -23.89 -25.18
C LEU A 405 -10.03 -23.07 -26.22
N ALA A 406 -9.99 -23.46 -27.51
CA ALA A 406 -10.73 -22.80 -28.57
C ALA A 406 -12.25 -22.87 -28.43
N LYS A 407 -12.77 -23.71 -27.54
CA LYS A 407 -14.21 -23.80 -27.23
C LYS A 407 -14.68 -22.74 -26.22
N PHE A 408 -13.74 -22.11 -25.52
CA PHE A 408 -14.04 -21.05 -24.55
C PHE A 408 -13.91 -19.67 -25.22
N ASP A 409 -14.82 -18.77 -24.87
CA ASP A 409 -14.78 -17.37 -25.32
C ASP A 409 -13.66 -16.58 -24.66
N PHE A 410 -13.30 -16.96 -23.40
CA PHE A 410 -12.40 -16.18 -22.55
C PHE A 410 -11.52 -17.09 -21.68
N VAL A 411 -10.21 -17.01 -21.88
CA VAL A 411 -9.22 -17.79 -21.14
C VAL A 411 -8.39 -16.88 -20.27
N VAL A 412 -8.50 -17.05 -18.96
CA VAL A 412 -7.60 -16.50 -17.95
C VAL A 412 -6.51 -17.53 -17.70
N ALA A 413 -5.25 -17.14 -17.80
CA ALA A 413 -4.11 -18.02 -17.55
C ALA A 413 -3.45 -17.63 -16.23
N SER A 414 -3.38 -18.56 -15.27
CA SER A 414 -2.95 -18.30 -13.90
C SER A 414 -1.92 -19.31 -13.39
N ILE A 415 -1.03 -18.86 -12.52
CA ILE A 415 -0.09 -19.72 -11.80
C ILE A 415 -0.64 -20.00 -10.40
N HIS A 416 -0.83 -21.27 -10.05
CA HIS A 416 -1.29 -21.68 -8.72
C HIS A 416 -0.21 -22.42 -7.90
N PHE A 417 0.82 -22.98 -8.54
CA PHE A 417 1.89 -23.74 -7.90
C PHE A 417 3.21 -23.65 -8.65
N GLY A 418 4.32 -24.04 -8.03
CA GLY A 418 5.66 -24.02 -8.63
C GLY A 418 6.14 -22.60 -8.92
N MET A 419 6.16 -21.75 -7.89
CA MET A 419 6.42 -20.31 -8.00
C MET A 419 7.88 -19.95 -7.71
N GLU A 420 8.73 -20.93 -7.48
CA GLU A 420 10.14 -20.73 -7.18
C GLU A 420 10.93 -20.38 -8.45
N GLY A 421 11.95 -19.54 -8.29
CA GLY A 421 12.83 -19.12 -9.39
C GLY A 421 12.20 -18.08 -10.31
N ASP A 422 12.86 -17.87 -11.46
CA ASP A 422 12.41 -16.93 -12.46
C ASP A 422 11.27 -17.52 -13.30
N GLN A 423 10.15 -16.82 -13.36
CA GLN A 423 8.93 -17.24 -14.03
C GLN A 423 8.76 -16.61 -15.42
N THR A 424 9.76 -15.87 -15.90
CA THR A 424 9.67 -15.10 -17.15
C THR A 424 9.31 -15.98 -18.34
N ASP A 425 10.08 -17.02 -18.61
CA ASP A 425 9.86 -17.86 -19.81
C ASP A 425 8.56 -18.67 -19.71
N ARG A 426 8.15 -19.04 -18.49
CA ARG A 426 6.87 -19.69 -18.20
C ARG A 426 5.69 -18.80 -18.60
N LEU A 427 5.70 -17.55 -18.16
CA LEU A 427 4.64 -16.56 -18.47
C LEU A 427 4.66 -16.19 -19.95
N VAL A 428 5.83 -15.94 -20.54
CA VAL A 428 5.97 -15.64 -21.97
C VAL A 428 5.38 -16.75 -22.83
N LYS A 429 5.63 -18.02 -22.48
CA LYS A 429 5.07 -19.14 -23.23
C LYS A 429 3.54 -19.19 -23.13
N ALA A 430 2.97 -18.96 -21.95
CA ALA A 430 1.52 -18.88 -21.79
C ALA A 430 0.91 -17.71 -22.58
N ILE A 431 1.55 -16.53 -22.57
CA ILE A 431 1.13 -15.35 -23.35
C ILE A 431 1.08 -15.65 -24.84
N ASN A 432 2.03 -16.44 -25.34
CA ASN A 432 2.11 -16.79 -26.77
C ASN A 432 1.04 -17.81 -27.22
N ASN A 433 0.23 -18.34 -26.28
CA ASN A 433 -0.92 -19.15 -26.66
C ASN A 433 -2.06 -18.25 -27.15
N LYS A 434 -2.49 -18.43 -28.41
CA LYS A 434 -3.51 -17.62 -29.10
C LYS A 434 -4.86 -17.55 -28.39
N ASN A 435 -5.18 -18.52 -27.53
CA ASN A 435 -6.45 -18.59 -26.81
C ASN A 435 -6.43 -17.74 -25.53
N VAL A 436 -5.26 -17.45 -24.96
CA VAL A 436 -5.13 -16.65 -23.73
C VAL A 436 -5.57 -15.21 -23.98
N LYS A 437 -6.43 -14.70 -23.11
CA LYS A 437 -6.93 -13.31 -23.15
C LYS A 437 -6.40 -12.48 -22.01
N VAL A 438 -6.16 -13.09 -20.85
CA VAL A 438 -5.76 -12.40 -19.61
C VAL A 438 -4.76 -13.26 -18.84
N LEU A 439 -3.78 -12.60 -18.22
CA LEU A 439 -2.99 -13.20 -17.13
C LEU A 439 -3.68 -12.86 -15.81
N GLY A 440 -4.15 -13.90 -15.10
CA GLY A 440 -4.77 -13.80 -13.81
C GLY A 440 -3.73 -13.67 -12.69
N HIS A 441 -4.03 -12.88 -11.65
CA HIS A 441 -3.22 -12.68 -10.43
C HIS A 441 -1.70 -12.89 -10.60
N ILE A 442 -1.16 -12.21 -11.58
CA ILE A 442 0.12 -12.41 -12.25
C ILE A 442 1.35 -12.49 -11.33
N THR A 443 1.39 -11.77 -10.20
CA THR A 443 2.53 -11.80 -9.27
C THR A 443 2.46 -12.93 -8.25
N CYS A 444 1.31 -13.59 -8.15
CA CYS A 444 1.03 -14.65 -7.17
C CYS A 444 1.30 -14.25 -5.70
N GLU A 445 1.46 -12.95 -5.41
CA GLU A 445 1.70 -12.47 -4.05
C GLU A 445 0.45 -12.62 -3.20
N GLU A 446 0.63 -13.03 -1.95
CA GLU A 446 -0.46 -13.13 -0.99
C GLU A 446 0.02 -12.62 0.37
N TYR A 447 -0.68 -11.62 0.89
CA TYR A 447 -0.29 -10.91 2.11
C TYR A 447 -0.15 -11.86 3.30
N GLY A 448 1.01 -11.82 3.93
CA GLY A 448 1.32 -12.67 5.09
C GLY A 448 1.54 -14.15 4.77
N VAL A 449 1.32 -14.60 3.53
CA VAL A 449 1.41 -16.00 3.10
C VAL A 449 2.55 -16.22 2.10
N ARG A 450 2.60 -15.40 1.04
CA ARG A 450 3.51 -15.65 -0.07
C ARG A 450 4.00 -14.35 -0.70
N LYS A 451 5.31 -14.29 -1.00
CA LYS A 451 5.92 -13.17 -1.73
C LYS A 451 5.61 -13.23 -3.22
N SER A 452 5.73 -12.09 -3.88
CA SER A 452 5.67 -11.99 -5.34
C SER A 452 6.69 -12.92 -6.01
N ILE A 453 6.30 -13.49 -7.15
CA ILE A 453 7.22 -14.24 -8.02
C ILE A 453 8.30 -13.32 -8.58
N THR A 454 9.42 -13.90 -9.00
CA THR A 454 10.47 -13.20 -9.74
C THR A 454 10.24 -13.37 -11.23
N ALA A 455 10.25 -12.28 -11.99
CA ALA A 455 10.11 -12.30 -13.44
C ALA A 455 10.67 -11.00 -14.06
N ASP A 456 11.06 -11.07 -15.34
CA ASP A 456 11.35 -9.88 -16.16
C ASP A 456 10.04 -9.26 -16.65
N TRP A 457 9.52 -8.35 -15.85
CA TRP A 457 8.23 -7.69 -16.10
C TRP A 457 8.22 -6.91 -17.42
N ASN A 458 9.34 -6.32 -17.84
CA ASN A 458 9.41 -5.58 -19.10
C ASN A 458 9.20 -6.50 -20.29
N LYS A 459 9.85 -7.68 -20.29
CA LYS A 459 9.67 -8.71 -21.32
C LYS A 459 8.22 -9.21 -21.34
N ILE A 460 7.62 -9.42 -20.16
CA ILE A 460 6.22 -9.88 -20.04
C ILE A 460 5.25 -8.84 -20.59
N PHE A 461 5.42 -7.56 -20.26
CA PHE A 461 4.53 -6.49 -20.74
C PHE A 461 4.64 -6.31 -22.26
N ASP A 462 5.84 -6.39 -22.81
CA ASP A 462 6.07 -6.34 -24.25
C ASP A 462 5.37 -7.51 -24.97
N GLU A 463 5.48 -8.72 -24.45
CA GLU A 463 4.77 -9.89 -25.00
C GLU A 463 3.25 -9.80 -24.81
N CYS A 464 2.75 -9.26 -23.70
CA CYS A 464 1.32 -9.00 -23.50
C CYS A 464 0.77 -8.06 -24.58
N VAL A 465 1.47 -6.97 -24.88
CA VAL A 465 1.05 -6.02 -25.94
C VAL A 465 1.07 -6.68 -27.31
N LYS A 466 2.14 -7.39 -27.67
CA LYS A 466 2.27 -8.09 -28.97
C LYS A 466 1.14 -9.09 -29.21
N ASN A 467 0.74 -9.82 -28.17
CA ASN A 467 -0.28 -10.87 -28.26
C ASN A 467 -1.67 -10.39 -27.87
N ASN A 468 -1.85 -9.09 -27.55
CA ASN A 468 -3.11 -8.52 -27.07
C ASN A 468 -3.66 -9.23 -25.82
N VAL A 469 -2.78 -9.71 -24.94
CA VAL A 469 -3.10 -10.30 -23.64
C VAL A 469 -3.17 -9.19 -22.59
N LYS A 470 -4.22 -9.18 -21.79
CA LYS A 470 -4.46 -8.19 -20.73
C LYS A 470 -3.89 -8.68 -19.42
N ILE A 471 -3.76 -7.77 -18.47
CA ILE A 471 -3.37 -8.09 -17.11
C ILE A 471 -4.57 -7.82 -16.19
N GLU A 472 -4.84 -8.76 -15.32
CA GLU A 472 -5.91 -8.66 -14.35
C GLU A 472 -5.56 -7.70 -13.20
N ILE A 473 -6.48 -6.80 -12.86
CA ILE A 473 -6.54 -6.14 -11.56
C ILE A 473 -7.49 -6.95 -10.68
N ASN A 474 -6.94 -7.89 -9.94
CA ASN A 474 -7.70 -8.84 -9.14
C ASN A 474 -8.28 -8.21 -7.88
N GLY A 475 -9.45 -8.64 -7.45
CA GLY A 475 -10.22 -8.07 -6.34
C GLY A 475 -10.02 -8.75 -5.00
N VAL A 476 -9.41 -9.91 -4.93
CA VAL A 476 -9.13 -10.60 -3.66
C VAL A 476 -8.20 -9.73 -2.82
N ASP A 477 -8.64 -9.37 -1.64
CA ASP A 477 -7.96 -8.38 -0.80
C ASP A 477 -6.60 -8.84 -0.30
N SER A 478 -6.47 -10.11 0.11
CA SER A 478 -5.21 -10.70 0.56
C SER A 478 -4.17 -10.84 -0.55
N ARG A 479 -4.61 -10.86 -1.81
CA ARG A 479 -3.75 -10.99 -2.97
C ARG A 479 -3.28 -9.61 -3.43
N ILE A 480 -2.14 -9.13 -2.90
CA ILE A 480 -1.54 -7.82 -3.24
C ILE A 480 -0.70 -7.96 -4.52
N PHE A 481 -1.37 -8.17 -5.64
CA PHE A 481 -0.73 -8.65 -6.87
C PHE A 481 0.16 -7.67 -7.61
N LEU A 482 -0.18 -6.40 -7.61
CA LEU A 482 0.53 -5.44 -8.45
C LEU A 482 0.78 -4.18 -7.64
N SER A 483 2.06 -3.88 -7.41
CA SER A 483 2.41 -2.57 -6.88
C SER A 483 1.96 -1.48 -7.85
N ASN A 484 1.66 -0.29 -7.34
CA ASN A 484 1.30 0.85 -8.20
C ASN A 484 2.36 1.11 -9.28
N GLN A 485 3.65 0.91 -8.95
CA GLN A 485 4.76 1.06 -9.89
C GLN A 485 4.70 0.02 -11.01
N LEU A 486 4.35 -1.23 -10.70
CA LEU A 486 4.26 -2.29 -11.70
C LEU A 486 3.07 -2.07 -12.63
N ILE A 487 1.91 -1.65 -12.11
CA ILE A 487 0.75 -1.25 -12.91
C ILE A 487 1.10 -0.06 -13.83
N GLN A 488 1.78 0.96 -13.30
CA GLN A 488 2.22 2.11 -14.09
C GLN A 488 3.22 1.69 -15.18
N SER A 489 4.13 0.76 -14.89
CA SER A 489 5.04 0.21 -15.89
C SER A 489 4.28 -0.54 -16.99
N ALA A 490 3.33 -1.43 -16.64
CA ALA A 490 2.50 -2.13 -17.62
C ALA A 490 1.70 -1.15 -18.51
N LYS A 491 1.10 -0.12 -17.90
CA LYS A 491 0.41 0.97 -18.62
C LYS A 491 1.35 1.70 -19.59
N PHE A 492 2.58 2.01 -19.18
CA PHE A 492 3.59 2.67 -20.02
C PHE A 492 3.93 1.84 -21.25
N PHE A 493 3.99 0.50 -21.13
CA PHE A 493 4.15 -0.41 -22.26
C PHE A 493 2.92 -0.47 -23.17
N GLY A 494 1.76 0.01 -22.73
CA GLY A 494 0.50 -0.05 -23.48
C GLY A 494 -0.36 -1.28 -23.17
N VAL A 495 -0.05 -2.02 -22.10
CA VAL A 495 -0.87 -3.15 -21.65
C VAL A 495 -2.25 -2.65 -21.23
N LYS A 496 -3.29 -3.37 -21.66
CA LYS A 496 -4.66 -3.16 -21.17
C LYS A 496 -4.93 -4.05 -19.96
N PHE A 497 -5.87 -3.62 -19.13
CA PHE A 497 -6.24 -4.32 -17.91
C PHE A 497 -7.67 -4.88 -17.98
N THR A 498 -7.96 -5.85 -17.12
CA THR A 498 -9.33 -6.32 -16.85
C THR A 498 -9.60 -6.22 -15.35
N PHE A 499 -10.86 -6.04 -15.00
CA PHE A 499 -11.32 -6.31 -13.64
C PHE A 499 -11.60 -7.79 -13.49
N GLY A 500 -11.15 -8.39 -12.40
CA GLY A 500 -11.50 -9.72 -11.96
C GLY A 500 -11.79 -9.71 -10.47
N SER A 501 -13.02 -10.05 -10.08
CA SER A 501 -13.33 -10.20 -8.66
C SER A 501 -12.67 -11.44 -8.06
N ASP A 502 -12.49 -12.47 -8.87
CA ASP A 502 -12.05 -13.80 -8.43
C ASP A 502 -12.97 -14.32 -7.31
N THR A 503 -14.26 -13.99 -7.45
CA THR A 503 -15.25 -14.32 -6.44
C THR A 503 -15.65 -15.77 -6.48
N HIS A 504 -15.75 -16.37 -5.29
CA HIS A 504 -16.27 -17.71 -5.06
C HIS A 504 -17.66 -17.66 -4.39
N GLY A 505 -18.29 -16.48 -4.38
CA GLY A 505 -19.63 -16.32 -3.83
C GLY A 505 -20.15 -14.90 -3.89
N ILE A 506 -21.48 -14.77 -4.03
CA ILE A 506 -22.21 -13.51 -4.07
C ILE A 506 -23.17 -13.42 -2.86
N PRO A 507 -23.47 -12.21 -2.36
CA PRO A 507 -22.90 -10.92 -2.80
C PRO A 507 -21.41 -10.78 -2.43
N ASN A 508 -20.68 -9.98 -3.20
CA ASN A 508 -19.28 -9.68 -2.92
C ASN A 508 -18.95 -8.20 -3.12
N ASN A 509 -17.86 -7.73 -2.52
CA ASN A 509 -17.32 -6.38 -2.66
C ASN A 509 -15.91 -6.38 -3.27
N MET A 510 -15.46 -7.50 -3.86
CA MET A 510 -14.08 -7.68 -4.31
C MET A 510 -13.71 -6.70 -5.42
N LEU A 511 -14.65 -6.35 -6.31
CA LEU A 511 -14.41 -5.33 -7.34
C LEU A 511 -14.09 -3.94 -6.77
N MET A 512 -14.52 -3.63 -5.55
CA MET A 512 -14.11 -2.38 -4.89
C MET A 512 -12.62 -2.37 -4.59
N THR A 513 -12.04 -3.51 -4.20
CA THR A 513 -10.59 -3.64 -4.00
C THR A 513 -9.82 -3.46 -5.32
N SER A 514 -10.31 -4.08 -6.40
CA SER A 514 -9.78 -3.86 -7.75
C SER A 514 -9.84 -2.38 -8.16
N LEU A 515 -10.98 -1.72 -7.91
CA LEU A 515 -11.15 -0.28 -8.19
C LEU A 515 -10.13 0.57 -7.42
N TRP A 516 -9.97 0.34 -6.12
CA TRP A 516 -9.02 1.09 -5.32
C TRP A 516 -7.57 0.92 -5.80
N ARG A 517 -7.20 -0.28 -6.25
CA ARG A 517 -5.90 -0.56 -6.86
C ARG A 517 -5.72 0.18 -8.18
N ALA A 518 -6.74 0.15 -9.04
CA ALA A 518 -6.75 0.89 -10.30
C ALA A 518 -6.62 2.40 -10.08
N GLN A 519 -7.38 2.95 -9.13
CA GLN A 519 -7.34 4.38 -8.79
C GLN A 519 -5.98 4.80 -8.25
N ARG A 520 -5.40 4.04 -7.31
CA ARG A 520 -4.05 4.34 -6.78
C ARG A 520 -2.96 4.27 -7.84
N ALA A 521 -3.16 3.46 -8.86
CA ALA A 521 -2.24 3.37 -9.99
C ALA A 521 -2.55 4.40 -11.09
N GLY A 522 -3.55 5.26 -10.94
CA GLY A 522 -3.89 6.29 -11.91
C GLY A 522 -4.43 5.72 -13.23
N LEU A 523 -5.15 4.60 -13.16
CA LEU A 523 -5.81 4.03 -14.33
C LEU A 523 -7.11 4.78 -14.63
N THR A 524 -7.40 4.92 -15.92
CA THR A 524 -8.61 5.52 -16.47
C THR A 524 -9.48 4.44 -17.10
N VAL A 525 -10.71 4.76 -17.46
CA VAL A 525 -11.59 3.81 -18.17
C VAL A 525 -10.98 3.29 -19.48
N GLU A 526 -10.16 4.12 -20.14
CA GLU A 526 -9.51 3.76 -21.39
C GLU A 526 -8.39 2.70 -21.23
N ASP A 527 -7.89 2.51 -20.02
CA ASP A 527 -6.88 1.50 -19.73
C ASP A 527 -7.47 0.09 -19.65
N PHE A 528 -8.79 -0.03 -19.56
CA PHE A 528 -9.48 -1.32 -19.38
C PHE A 528 -10.08 -1.87 -20.67
N TYR A 529 -10.03 -3.20 -20.78
CA TYR A 529 -10.89 -3.98 -21.66
C TYR A 529 -12.23 -4.22 -20.94
N GLN A 530 -13.32 -3.85 -21.59
CA GLN A 530 -14.68 -3.97 -21.04
C GLN A 530 -15.61 -4.76 -21.97
#